data_e5d60ae2e4e981a033b49fac6de17351
#
_entry.id   e5d60ae2e4e981a033b49fac6de17351
#
_cell.length_a   1.000
_cell.length_b   1.000
_cell.length_c   1.000
_cell.angle_alpha   90.00
_cell.angle_beta   90.00
_cell.angle_gamma   90.00
#
_symmetry.space_group_name_H-M   'P 1'
#
loop_
_entity.id
_entity.type
_entity.pdbx_description
1 polymer ?
#
loop_
_entity_poly.entity_id
_entity_poly.type
_entity_poly.pdbx_seq_one_letter_code
_entity_poly.pdbx_strand_id
1 'polypeptide(L)'
;MRVCVIGAGPSGLAQLRAFESAERNGVSIPEIVCYEKQEDWGGLWNYTWRTGTDEFGEPVHCSMYRYLWSNGPKECLEFADYTFEEHFGKPIASYPPRAVMLDYIQGRLKKSNFRDKIKFRTPVRNVVYNKDKDNFSVTAHNLINDTKTTEEFDYVVCATGHFSTPSIPDFPGLNKFGGRVMHSHDFRDALEFKDKDLLIVGRSYSAEDIASQCWKYGCKSVTISYRSGPTHFHWPDNFSQVPLIDHIEEGNKVHFIDGSTRVVDAIILCTGYLHHFPFLPDDLKLKTNNCLWPLGLYKGVVWVDNPKMFYIGMQDQFYTFNMFDAQGWYVRDIIMGKIALPGKDDMLKYNQDWKNREGKLETDEDMIWFQGDYTKELMEATDYPTFDIEAVNKTFMEWEHHKHDDIMGYRNNSYKSIMTGNVAPKHHTPWKDALDDSMEAYLKN
;
A
#
# COMPACT_ATOMS: atom_id res chain seq x y z
N MET A 1 28.72 7.73 9.23
CA MET A 1 27.31 8.04 9.01
C MET A 1 26.52 6.75 9.01
N ARG A 2 25.43 6.69 9.78
CA ARG A 2 24.57 5.51 9.96
C ARG A 2 23.12 5.87 9.65
N VAL A 3 22.42 5.01 8.93
CA VAL A 3 21.01 5.18 8.53
C VAL A 3 20.18 4.03 9.07
N CYS A 4 19.09 4.35 9.77
CA CYS A 4 18.08 3.39 10.19
C CYS A 4 16.92 3.42 9.20
N VAL A 5 16.55 2.26 8.65
CA VAL A 5 15.32 2.06 7.89
C VAL A 5 14.35 1.24 8.73
N ILE A 6 13.11 1.68 8.90
CA ILE A 6 12.10 1.01 9.71
C ILE A 6 11.02 0.43 8.78
N GLY A 7 11.02 -0.89 8.63
CA GLY A 7 10.17 -1.66 7.73
C GLY A 7 10.90 -2.13 6.47
N ALA A 8 10.68 -3.40 6.08
CA ALA A 8 11.19 -4.02 4.86
C ALA A 8 10.06 -4.44 3.90
N GLY A 9 8.98 -3.67 3.87
CA GLY A 9 7.97 -3.69 2.82
C GLY A 9 8.46 -3.01 1.54
N PRO A 10 7.63 -2.87 0.49
CA PRO A 10 8.04 -2.26 -0.78
C PRO A 10 8.75 -0.91 -0.63
N SER A 11 8.28 -0.03 0.27
CA SER A 11 8.89 1.28 0.54
C SER A 11 10.30 1.15 1.15
N GLY A 12 10.50 0.26 2.12
CA GLY A 12 11.82 0.02 2.72
C GLY A 12 12.77 -0.66 1.75
N LEU A 13 12.26 -1.61 0.95
CA LEU A 13 13.05 -2.25 -0.11
C LEU A 13 13.47 -1.26 -1.20
N ALA A 14 12.60 -0.29 -1.54
CA ALA A 14 12.96 0.81 -2.44
C ALA A 14 14.13 1.63 -1.90
N GLN A 15 14.11 1.99 -0.61
CA GLN A 15 15.22 2.71 0.02
C GLN A 15 16.52 1.89 0.02
N LEU A 16 16.45 0.60 0.36
CA LEU A 16 17.61 -0.29 0.33
C LEU A 16 18.17 -0.42 -1.10
N ARG A 17 17.29 -0.55 -2.09
CA ARG A 17 17.67 -0.63 -3.51
C ARG A 17 18.31 0.66 -4.01
N ALA A 18 17.85 1.81 -3.54
CA ALA A 18 18.46 3.09 -3.88
C ALA A 18 19.92 3.16 -3.41
N PHE A 19 20.21 2.73 -2.18
CA PHE A 19 21.59 2.64 -1.69
C PHE A 19 22.42 1.59 -2.42
N GLU A 20 21.85 0.41 -2.69
CA GLU A 20 22.51 -0.65 -3.46
C GLU A 20 22.91 -0.16 -4.86
N SER A 21 22.03 0.62 -5.52
CA SER A 21 22.33 1.21 -6.83
C SER A 21 23.56 2.11 -6.77
N ALA A 22 23.68 2.95 -5.75
CA ALA A 22 24.85 3.80 -5.55
C ALA A 22 26.14 2.97 -5.28
N GLU A 23 26.05 1.95 -4.42
CA GLU A 23 27.17 1.06 -4.11
C GLU A 23 27.65 0.28 -5.35
N ARG A 24 26.74 -0.24 -6.18
CA ARG A 24 27.06 -0.90 -7.45
C ARG A 24 27.78 0.03 -8.45
N ASN A 25 27.49 1.32 -8.39
CA ASN A 25 28.14 2.35 -9.19
C ASN A 25 29.47 2.84 -8.57
N GLY A 26 30.00 2.15 -7.55
CA GLY A 26 31.27 2.46 -6.90
C GLY A 26 31.23 3.66 -5.94
N VAL A 27 30.04 4.11 -5.57
CA VAL A 27 29.88 5.22 -4.61
C VAL A 27 29.84 4.66 -3.19
N SER A 28 30.65 5.25 -2.29
CA SER A 28 30.64 4.88 -0.87
C SER A 28 29.29 5.26 -0.24
N ILE A 29 28.63 4.29 0.38
CA ILE A 29 27.34 4.48 1.05
C ILE A 29 27.49 4.47 2.58
N PRO A 30 26.53 5.02 3.36
CA PRO A 30 26.53 4.92 4.80
C PRO A 30 26.33 3.47 5.28
N GLU A 31 26.64 3.22 6.55
CA GLU A 31 26.19 1.99 7.22
C GLU A 31 24.67 2.01 7.35
N ILE A 32 24.01 0.96 6.85
CA ILE A 32 22.55 0.85 6.83
C ILE A 32 22.13 -0.31 7.72
N VAL A 33 21.17 -0.06 8.60
CA VAL A 33 20.45 -1.07 9.38
C VAL A 33 18.97 -0.93 9.11
N CYS A 34 18.35 -2.01 8.63
CA CYS A 34 16.90 -2.07 8.44
C CYS A 34 16.28 -2.97 9.51
N TYR A 35 15.24 -2.50 10.18
CA TYR A 35 14.49 -3.28 11.17
C TYR A 35 13.15 -3.70 10.58
N GLU A 36 12.87 -5.01 10.60
CA GLU A 36 11.60 -5.59 10.14
C GLU A 36 10.96 -6.42 11.25
N LYS A 37 9.67 -6.17 11.50
CA LYS A 37 8.90 -6.89 12.51
C LYS A 37 8.61 -8.34 12.11
N GLN A 38 8.35 -8.56 10.83
CA GLN A 38 8.02 -9.88 10.29
C GLN A 38 9.26 -10.77 10.13
N GLU A 39 9.03 -12.04 9.82
CA GLU A 39 10.10 -13.03 9.58
C GLU A 39 10.78 -12.88 8.23
N ASP A 40 10.12 -12.18 7.30
CA ASP A 40 10.63 -12.00 5.95
C ASP A 40 10.26 -10.61 5.42
N TRP A 41 10.94 -10.20 4.35
CA TRP A 41 10.68 -8.96 3.64
C TRP A 41 9.46 -9.05 2.70
N GLY A 42 8.95 -7.90 2.25
CA GLY A 42 7.78 -7.81 1.37
C GLY A 42 6.59 -7.09 1.98
N GLY A 43 6.65 -6.77 3.29
CA GLY A 43 5.60 -6.03 3.99
C GLY A 43 4.27 -6.76 3.96
N LEU A 44 3.19 -6.04 3.60
CA LEU A 44 1.86 -6.64 3.54
C LEU A 44 1.68 -7.66 2.40
N TRP A 45 2.55 -7.66 1.36
CA TRP A 45 2.55 -8.71 0.32
C TRP A 45 2.99 -10.07 0.85
N ASN A 46 3.71 -10.09 1.98
CA ASN A 46 4.02 -11.32 2.71
C ASN A 46 2.78 -11.78 3.48
N TYR A 47 1.93 -12.56 2.79
CA TYR A 47 0.64 -12.99 3.28
C TYR A 47 0.74 -13.90 4.50
N THR A 48 -0.15 -13.70 5.46
CA THR A 48 -0.43 -14.64 6.53
C THR A 48 -1.95 -14.86 6.68
N TRP A 49 -2.34 -16.07 7.02
CA TRP A 49 -3.74 -16.38 7.37
C TRP A 49 -4.15 -15.82 8.74
N ARG A 50 -3.17 -15.46 9.58
CA ARG A 50 -3.41 -14.95 10.95
C ARG A 50 -4.06 -13.58 10.93
N THR A 51 -4.89 -13.35 11.94
CA THR A 51 -5.47 -12.02 12.28
C THR A 51 -5.19 -11.74 13.75
N GLY A 52 -5.45 -10.52 14.21
CA GLY A 52 -5.20 -10.11 15.59
C GLY A 52 -3.72 -9.99 15.91
N THR A 53 -3.15 -10.94 16.64
CA THR A 53 -1.73 -10.96 17.01
C THR A 53 -1.02 -12.23 16.52
N ASP A 54 0.28 -12.10 16.30
CA ASP A 54 1.16 -13.22 15.93
C ASP A 54 1.61 -14.04 17.16
N GLU A 55 2.51 -14.99 16.96
CA GLU A 55 3.05 -15.85 18.01
C GLU A 55 3.88 -15.13 19.09
N PHE A 56 4.28 -13.89 18.82
CA PHE A 56 5.01 -13.02 19.76
C PHE A 56 4.11 -12.02 20.47
N GLY A 57 2.79 -12.04 20.18
CA GLY A 57 1.83 -11.05 20.68
C GLY A 57 1.85 -9.72 19.95
N GLU A 58 2.56 -9.62 18.81
CA GLU A 58 2.59 -8.42 17.98
C GLU A 58 1.34 -8.33 17.10
N PRO A 59 0.75 -7.13 16.93
CA PRO A 59 -0.35 -6.96 15.99
C PRO A 59 0.05 -7.40 14.58
N VAL A 60 -0.77 -8.23 13.94
CA VAL A 60 -0.57 -8.67 12.56
C VAL A 60 -0.65 -7.46 11.64
N HIS A 61 0.41 -7.23 10.87
CA HIS A 61 0.51 -6.09 9.95
C HIS A 61 -0.23 -6.33 8.62
N CYS A 62 -0.28 -7.59 8.18
CA CYS A 62 -0.78 -7.98 6.87
C CYS A 62 -2.29 -7.77 6.73
N SER A 63 -2.70 -7.01 5.73
CA SER A 63 -4.10 -6.84 5.30
C SER A 63 -4.44 -7.59 4.00
N MET A 64 -3.51 -8.42 3.50
CA MET A 64 -3.74 -9.25 2.32
C MET A 64 -4.65 -10.44 2.61
N TYR A 65 -5.30 -10.95 1.56
CA TYR A 65 -6.18 -12.10 1.62
C TYR A 65 -5.82 -13.13 0.53
N ARG A 66 -6.32 -14.33 0.71
CA ARG A 66 -5.88 -15.53 -0.02
C ARG A 66 -5.98 -15.38 -1.53
N TYR A 67 -7.09 -14.90 -2.03
CA TYR A 67 -7.37 -14.85 -3.47
C TYR A 67 -7.17 -13.46 -4.07
N LEU A 68 -6.36 -12.62 -3.45
CA LEU A 68 -6.06 -11.30 -4.01
C LEU A 68 -5.27 -11.43 -5.31
N TRP A 69 -5.80 -10.82 -6.35
CA TRP A 69 -5.08 -10.48 -7.58
C TRP A 69 -4.90 -8.96 -7.61
N SER A 70 -3.85 -8.49 -8.24
CA SER A 70 -3.64 -7.05 -8.38
C SER A 70 -4.93 -6.37 -8.86
N ASN A 71 -5.30 -5.28 -8.23
CA ASN A 71 -6.46 -4.48 -8.63
C ASN A 71 -6.12 -3.44 -9.70
N GLY A 72 -4.85 -3.10 -9.86
CA GLY A 72 -4.32 -2.32 -10.97
C GLY A 72 -3.41 -3.17 -11.88
N PRO A 73 -3.20 -2.76 -13.14
CA PRO A 73 -2.32 -3.47 -14.06
C PRO A 73 -0.86 -3.39 -13.60
N LYS A 74 -0.15 -4.53 -13.66
CA LYS A 74 1.27 -4.61 -13.26
C LYS A 74 2.17 -3.63 -14.03
N GLU A 75 1.75 -3.25 -15.22
CA GLU A 75 2.45 -2.31 -16.09
C GLU A 75 2.58 -0.90 -15.45
N CYS A 76 1.62 -0.54 -14.59
CA CYS A 76 1.68 0.69 -13.79
C CYS A 76 2.51 0.54 -12.51
N LEU A 77 2.85 -0.69 -12.10
CA LEU A 77 3.57 -1.03 -10.87
C LEU A 77 5.03 -1.42 -11.13
N GLU A 78 5.41 -1.60 -12.39
CA GLU A 78 6.70 -2.13 -12.81
C GLU A 78 7.84 -1.21 -12.36
N PHE A 79 8.91 -1.80 -11.80
CA PHE A 79 10.13 -1.05 -11.48
C PHE A 79 10.87 -0.64 -12.76
N ALA A 80 11.40 0.58 -12.82
CA ALA A 80 12.11 1.06 -13.99
C ALA A 80 13.46 0.35 -14.22
N ASP A 81 14.06 -0.21 -13.16
CA ASP A 81 15.35 -0.93 -13.21
C ASP A 81 15.20 -2.45 -13.07
N TYR A 82 13.97 -2.97 -13.03
CA TYR A 82 13.71 -4.40 -12.92
C TYR A 82 12.29 -4.73 -13.40
N THR A 83 12.18 -5.29 -14.60
CA THR A 83 10.90 -5.54 -15.24
C THR A 83 10.31 -6.90 -14.84
N PHE A 84 8.98 -7.07 -14.98
CA PHE A 84 8.35 -8.38 -14.82
C PHE A 84 8.88 -9.39 -15.84
N GLU A 85 9.14 -8.95 -17.08
CA GLU A 85 9.67 -9.82 -18.11
C GLU A 85 11.10 -10.29 -17.78
N GLU A 86 11.94 -9.42 -17.24
CA GLU A 86 13.27 -9.80 -16.75
C GLU A 86 13.19 -10.83 -15.63
N HIS A 87 12.23 -10.65 -14.70
CA HIS A 87 12.06 -11.53 -13.55
C HIS A 87 11.58 -12.92 -13.93
N PHE A 88 10.53 -13.01 -14.77
CA PHE A 88 9.89 -14.27 -15.15
C PHE A 88 10.45 -14.88 -16.43
N GLY A 89 11.35 -14.20 -17.16
CA GLY A 89 11.92 -14.64 -18.42
C GLY A 89 10.92 -14.61 -19.59
N LYS A 90 9.71 -14.07 -19.40
CA LYS A 90 8.65 -13.93 -20.39
C LYS A 90 7.63 -12.88 -19.96
N PRO A 91 6.88 -12.29 -20.90
CA PRO A 91 5.72 -11.49 -20.55
C PRO A 91 4.67 -12.35 -19.81
N ILE A 92 4.05 -11.77 -18.77
CA ILE A 92 2.94 -12.39 -18.01
C ILE A 92 1.70 -11.53 -18.11
N ALA A 93 0.53 -12.07 -17.77
CA ALA A 93 -0.75 -11.34 -17.79
C ALA A 93 -0.72 -10.09 -16.87
N SER A 94 -1.61 -9.13 -17.13
CA SER A 94 -1.55 -7.80 -16.51
C SER A 94 -1.96 -7.76 -15.03
N TYR A 95 -2.68 -8.75 -14.55
CA TYR A 95 -3.21 -8.77 -13.17
C TYR A 95 -2.72 -10.00 -12.40
N PRO A 96 -1.49 -9.97 -11.88
CA PRO A 96 -0.93 -11.10 -11.16
C PRO A 96 -1.53 -11.28 -9.76
N PRO A 97 -1.68 -12.53 -9.30
CA PRO A 97 -2.02 -12.82 -7.91
C PRO A 97 -0.89 -12.42 -6.96
N ARG A 98 -1.23 -12.24 -5.69
CA ARG A 98 -0.31 -11.77 -4.63
C ARG A 98 1.00 -12.54 -4.55
N ALA A 99 0.99 -13.86 -4.78
CA ALA A 99 2.20 -14.68 -4.72
C ALA A 99 3.20 -14.31 -5.82
N VAL A 100 2.71 -14.03 -7.02
CA VAL A 100 3.51 -13.57 -8.17
C VAL A 100 4.09 -12.18 -7.90
N MET A 101 3.27 -11.28 -7.32
CA MET A 101 3.73 -9.95 -6.93
C MET A 101 4.81 -10.00 -5.85
N LEU A 102 4.63 -10.84 -4.82
CA LEU A 102 5.64 -10.99 -3.77
C LEU A 102 6.97 -11.50 -4.34
N ASP A 103 6.93 -12.52 -5.21
CA ASP A 103 8.14 -13.08 -5.82
C ASP A 103 8.87 -12.04 -6.68
N TYR A 104 8.13 -11.23 -7.44
CA TYR A 104 8.68 -10.10 -8.19
C TYR A 104 9.33 -9.04 -7.28
N ILE A 105 8.63 -8.60 -6.21
CA ILE A 105 9.15 -7.59 -5.27
C ILE A 105 10.44 -8.07 -4.60
N GLN A 106 10.48 -9.33 -4.18
CA GLN A 106 11.64 -9.91 -3.54
C GLN A 106 12.79 -10.18 -4.52
N GLY A 107 12.46 -10.57 -5.75
CA GLY A 107 13.41 -11.02 -6.78
C GLY A 107 14.49 -9.99 -7.10
N ARG A 108 14.13 -8.71 -7.05
CA ARG A 108 15.03 -7.58 -7.34
C ARG A 108 16.25 -7.52 -6.41
N LEU A 109 16.08 -7.89 -5.14
CA LEU A 109 17.13 -7.86 -4.12
C LEU A 109 17.69 -9.26 -3.76
N LYS A 110 17.13 -10.35 -4.31
CA LYS A 110 17.58 -11.72 -4.00
C LYS A 110 19.05 -12.00 -4.36
N LYS A 111 19.58 -11.27 -5.35
CA LYS A 111 20.97 -11.43 -5.82
C LYS A 111 21.96 -10.48 -5.15
N SER A 112 21.53 -9.71 -4.16
CA SER A 112 22.36 -8.74 -3.44
C SER A 112 22.61 -9.18 -2.00
N ASN A 113 23.59 -8.53 -1.34
CA ASN A 113 23.86 -8.72 0.08
C ASN A 113 23.00 -7.79 0.98
N PHE A 114 22.05 -7.04 0.42
CA PHE A 114 21.25 -6.09 1.19
C PHE A 114 20.26 -6.76 2.13
N ARG A 115 19.91 -8.04 1.88
CA ARG A 115 19.13 -8.83 2.83
C ARG A 115 19.81 -8.94 4.20
N ASP A 116 21.15 -9.03 4.23
CA ASP A 116 21.92 -9.14 5.47
C ASP A 116 21.91 -7.84 6.30
N LYS A 117 21.51 -6.72 5.70
CA LYS A 117 21.30 -5.44 6.41
C LYS A 117 19.94 -5.39 7.14
N ILE A 118 19.05 -6.38 6.93
CA ILE A 118 17.72 -6.44 7.53
C ILE A 118 17.75 -7.32 8.78
N LYS A 119 17.37 -6.74 9.91
CA LYS A 119 17.15 -7.47 11.17
C LYS A 119 15.66 -7.86 11.25
N PHE A 120 15.36 -9.10 10.86
CA PHE A 120 14.00 -9.66 10.93
C PHE A 120 13.58 -9.96 12.37
N ARG A 121 12.28 -10.13 12.59
CA ARG A 121 11.68 -10.35 13.92
C ARG A 121 12.15 -9.31 14.94
N THR A 122 12.35 -8.07 14.47
CA THR A 122 12.95 -7.02 15.27
C THR A 122 12.19 -5.68 15.10
N PRO A 123 10.98 -5.54 15.71
CA PRO A 123 10.25 -4.27 15.68
C PRO A 123 11.01 -3.17 16.41
N VAL A 124 10.92 -1.95 15.87
CA VAL A 124 11.35 -0.74 16.57
C VAL A 124 10.30 -0.37 17.63
N ARG A 125 10.76 -0.09 18.84
CA ARG A 125 9.92 0.26 20.00
C ARG A 125 9.94 1.73 20.33
N ASN A 126 11.05 2.41 20.04
CA ASN A 126 11.20 3.82 20.38
C ASN A 126 12.23 4.48 19.48
N VAL A 127 11.96 5.71 19.11
CA VAL A 127 12.89 6.61 18.40
C VAL A 127 12.92 7.93 19.15
N VAL A 128 14.10 8.39 19.54
CA VAL A 128 14.30 9.66 20.22
C VAL A 128 15.33 10.48 19.47
N TYR A 129 15.00 11.71 19.15
CA TYR A 129 15.97 12.65 18.60
C TYR A 129 16.77 13.34 19.73
N ASN A 130 18.08 13.19 19.69
CA ASN A 130 19.01 13.82 20.61
C ASN A 130 19.50 15.13 20.01
N LYS A 131 18.99 16.25 20.50
CA LYS A 131 19.34 17.59 20.00
C LYS A 131 20.81 17.96 20.20
N ASP A 132 21.42 17.49 21.27
CA ASP A 132 22.82 17.84 21.60
C ASP A 132 23.81 17.11 20.68
N LYS A 133 23.50 15.89 20.30
CA LYS A 133 24.29 15.06 19.39
C LYS A 133 23.86 15.19 17.92
N ASP A 134 22.73 15.82 17.67
CA ASP A 134 22.09 15.93 16.35
C ASP A 134 21.92 14.58 15.65
N ASN A 135 21.48 13.55 16.41
CA ASN A 135 21.26 12.18 15.96
C ASN A 135 20.04 11.53 16.62
N PHE A 136 19.71 10.30 16.23
CA PHE A 136 18.60 9.52 16.78
C PHE A 136 19.12 8.33 17.59
N SER A 137 18.47 8.10 18.74
CA SER A 137 18.56 6.83 19.47
C SER A 137 17.36 5.97 19.11
N VAL A 138 17.60 4.80 18.48
CA VAL A 138 16.57 3.86 18.07
C VAL A 138 16.65 2.61 18.93
N THR A 139 15.55 2.31 19.65
CA THR A 139 15.42 1.09 20.45
C THR A 139 14.63 0.04 19.66
N ALA A 140 15.26 -1.09 19.38
CA ALA A 140 14.65 -2.23 18.69
C ALA A 140 14.58 -3.44 19.63
N HIS A 141 13.61 -4.32 19.40
CA HIS A 141 13.34 -5.50 20.23
C HIS A 141 13.42 -6.76 19.37
N ASN A 142 14.45 -7.54 19.56
CA ASN A 142 14.56 -8.86 18.92
C ASN A 142 13.58 -9.83 19.61
N LEU A 143 12.56 -10.28 18.88
CA LEU A 143 11.48 -11.12 19.40
C LEU A 143 11.92 -12.57 19.63
N ILE A 144 12.98 -13.03 18.97
CA ILE A 144 13.45 -14.42 19.09
C ILE A 144 14.13 -14.66 20.44
N ASN A 145 15.00 -13.74 20.84
CA ASN A 145 15.78 -13.87 22.09
C ASN A 145 15.33 -12.90 23.19
N ASP A 146 14.22 -12.19 22.94
CA ASP A 146 13.62 -11.21 23.85
C ASP A 146 14.60 -10.13 24.33
N THR A 147 15.49 -9.64 23.45
CA THR A 147 16.49 -8.64 23.80
C THR A 147 16.15 -7.29 23.18
N LYS A 148 16.29 -6.22 23.95
CA LYS A 148 16.17 -4.84 23.47
C LYS A 148 17.56 -4.23 23.35
N THR A 149 17.82 -3.60 22.22
CA THR A 149 19.06 -2.87 21.94
C THR A 149 18.72 -1.45 21.53
N THR A 150 19.56 -0.50 21.97
CA THR A 150 19.47 0.89 21.52
C THR A 150 20.73 1.25 20.76
N GLU A 151 20.56 1.72 19.53
CA GLU A 151 21.66 2.13 18.65
C GLU A 151 21.46 3.58 18.21
N GLU A 152 22.58 4.26 17.90
CA GLU A 152 22.58 5.66 17.43
C GLU A 152 22.65 5.70 15.90
N PHE A 153 21.87 6.60 15.28
CA PHE A 153 21.78 6.80 13.85
C PHE A 153 21.74 8.29 13.51
N ASP A 154 22.40 8.65 12.40
CA ASP A 154 22.38 10.03 11.90
C ASP A 154 21.06 10.37 11.20
N TYR A 155 20.43 9.36 10.57
CA TYR A 155 19.18 9.49 9.82
C TYR A 155 18.23 8.34 10.13
N VAL A 156 16.93 8.64 10.07
CA VAL A 156 15.84 7.64 10.21
C VAL A 156 14.90 7.75 9.02
N VAL A 157 14.59 6.59 8.41
CA VAL A 157 13.61 6.45 7.33
C VAL A 157 12.46 5.57 7.78
N CYS A 158 11.26 6.15 7.94
CA CYS A 158 10.04 5.42 8.22
C CYS A 158 9.44 4.88 6.91
N ALA A 159 9.43 3.55 6.78
CA ALA A 159 8.91 2.81 5.63
C ALA A 159 7.92 1.72 6.06
N THR A 160 7.11 2.03 7.08
CA THR A 160 6.23 1.06 7.77
C THR A 160 4.92 0.79 7.06
N GLY A 161 4.62 1.48 5.97
CA GLY A 161 3.31 1.44 5.32
C GLY A 161 2.20 2.05 6.18
N HIS A 162 1.00 2.16 5.63
CA HIS A 162 -0.13 2.77 6.32
C HIS A 162 -1.46 1.98 6.18
N PHE A 163 -1.42 0.76 5.64
CA PHE A 163 -2.60 -0.11 5.49
C PHE A 163 -2.63 -1.25 6.52
N SER A 164 -2.30 -0.95 7.79
CA SER A 164 -2.24 -1.96 8.86
C SER A 164 -3.09 -1.63 10.09
N THR A 165 -3.39 -0.36 10.36
CA THR A 165 -4.21 0.03 11.50
C THR A 165 -5.62 0.40 11.04
N PRO A 166 -6.66 -0.42 11.32
CA PRO A 166 -8.01 -0.18 10.87
C PRO A 166 -8.60 1.14 11.36
N SER A 167 -9.33 1.85 10.49
CA SER A 167 -10.21 2.94 10.86
C SER A 167 -11.62 2.39 11.05
N ILE A 168 -12.06 2.23 12.29
CA ILE A 168 -13.36 1.63 12.63
C ILE A 168 -14.30 2.74 13.12
N PRO A 169 -15.29 3.15 12.30
CA PRO A 169 -16.32 4.07 12.72
C PRO A 169 -17.23 3.45 13.79
N ASP A 170 -17.80 4.29 14.65
CA ASP A 170 -18.84 3.87 15.57
C ASP A 170 -20.21 3.87 14.86
N PHE A 171 -20.84 2.70 14.81
CA PHE A 171 -22.22 2.56 14.33
C PHE A 171 -23.12 2.16 15.49
N PRO A 172 -24.19 2.94 15.78
CA PRO A 172 -25.12 2.62 16.87
C PRO A 172 -25.65 1.18 16.74
N GLY A 173 -25.44 0.37 17.77
CA GLY A 173 -25.92 -1.00 17.82
C GLY A 173 -25.03 -2.04 17.12
N LEU A 174 -23.86 -1.69 16.61
CA LEU A 174 -22.94 -2.65 15.97
C LEU A 174 -22.58 -3.80 16.92
N ASN A 175 -22.44 -3.54 18.21
CA ASN A 175 -22.18 -4.53 19.25
C ASN A 175 -23.35 -5.49 19.52
N LYS A 176 -24.56 -5.22 18.99
CA LYS A 176 -25.75 -6.07 19.07
C LYS A 176 -25.90 -6.97 17.85
N PHE A 177 -25.10 -6.77 16.82
CA PHE A 177 -25.13 -7.58 15.62
C PHE A 177 -24.72 -9.01 15.95
N GLY A 178 -25.58 -9.98 15.66
CA GLY A 178 -25.37 -11.38 16.01
C GLY A 178 -24.55 -12.18 14.99
N GLY A 179 -24.25 -11.58 13.82
CA GLY A 179 -23.49 -12.19 12.77
C GLY A 179 -21.98 -11.87 12.84
N ARG A 180 -21.27 -12.14 11.76
CA ARG A 180 -19.84 -11.85 11.64
C ARG A 180 -19.60 -10.36 11.34
N VAL A 181 -18.82 -9.67 12.18
CA VAL A 181 -18.31 -8.33 11.92
C VAL A 181 -16.81 -8.36 11.83
N MET A 182 -16.22 -7.75 10.79
CA MET A 182 -14.78 -7.58 10.66
C MET A 182 -14.44 -6.31 9.88
N HIS A 183 -13.22 -5.81 10.06
CA HIS A 183 -12.64 -4.85 9.15
C HIS A 183 -11.96 -5.57 7.97
N SER A 184 -11.85 -4.92 6.81
CA SER A 184 -11.15 -5.45 5.63
C SER A 184 -9.71 -5.88 5.92
N HIS A 185 -9.06 -5.30 6.93
CA HIS A 185 -7.76 -5.73 7.44
C HIS A 185 -7.73 -7.22 7.83
N ASP A 186 -8.80 -7.73 8.42
CA ASP A 186 -8.89 -9.11 8.91
C ASP A 186 -9.59 -10.06 7.93
N PHE A 187 -10.03 -9.56 6.78
CA PHE A 187 -10.52 -10.41 5.71
C PHE A 187 -9.38 -11.30 5.17
N ARG A 188 -9.59 -12.62 5.11
CA ARG A 188 -8.57 -13.59 4.67
C ARG A 188 -9.03 -14.50 3.55
N ASP A 189 -10.32 -14.87 3.52
CA ASP A 189 -10.82 -15.85 2.57
C ASP A 189 -12.30 -15.58 2.24
N ALA A 190 -12.60 -15.41 0.96
CA ALA A 190 -13.96 -15.17 0.47
C ALA A 190 -14.89 -16.38 0.66
N LEU A 191 -14.34 -17.61 0.77
CA LEU A 191 -15.13 -18.82 1.00
C LEU A 191 -15.88 -18.81 2.35
N GLU A 192 -15.42 -18.03 3.34
CA GLU A 192 -16.13 -17.83 4.61
C GLU A 192 -17.56 -17.28 4.39
N PHE A 193 -17.76 -16.56 3.28
CA PHE A 193 -19.01 -15.84 2.99
C PHE A 193 -19.88 -16.51 1.94
N LYS A 194 -19.55 -17.74 1.54
CA LYS A 194 -20.39 -18.51 0.63
C LYS A 194 -21.82 -18.66 1.18
N ASP A 195 -22.82 -18.49 0.30
CA ASP A 195 -24.26 -18.57 0.59
C ASP A 195 -24.76 -17.53 1.63
N LYS A 196 -23.99 -16.45 1.91
CA LYS A 196 -24.34 -15.41 2.87
C LYS A 196 -24.82 -14.12 2.21
N ASP A 197 -25.70 -13.41 2.91
CA ASP A 197 -26.08 -12.03 2.62
C ASP A 197 -25.09 -11.07 3.30
N LEU A 198 -24.32 -10.31 2.51
CA LEU A 198 -23.23 -9.47 2.98
C LEU A 198 -23.59 -7.98 2.97
N LEU A 199 -23.13 -7.26 4.00
CA LEU A 199 -23.03 -5.81 4.00
C LEU A 199 -21.55 -5.39 3.99
N ILE A 200 -21.16 -4.65 2.96
CA ILE A 200 -19.83 -4.05 2.84
C ILE A 200 -19.97 -2.55 3.06
N VAL A 201 -19.24 -2.01 4.05
CA VAL A 201 -19.29 -0.59 4.40
C VAL A 201 -18.06 0.11 3.83
N GLY A 202 -18.28 0.96 2.84
CA GLY A 202 -17.26 1.63 2.05
C GLY A 202 -17.46 1.38 0.55
N ARG A 203 -16.82 2.21 -0.29
CA ARG A 203 -16.97 2.11 -1.75
C ARG A 203 -15.67 2.27 -2.53
N SER A 204 -14.51 2.26 -1.86
CA SER A 204 -13.19 2.36 -2.48
C SER A 204 -12.60 0.98 -2.76
N TYR A 205 -11.38 0.92 -3.23
CA TYR A 205 -10.68 -0.29 -3.73
C TYR A 205 -10.87 -1.55 -2.87
N SER A 206 -10.79 -1.44 -1.54
CA SER A 206 -11.03 -2.60 -0.66
C SER A 206 -12.46 -3.11 -0.76
N ALA A 207 -13.45 -2.21 -0.82
CA ALA A 207 -14.86 -2.59 -0.94
C ALA A 207 -15.13 -3.23 -2.31
N GLU A 208 -14.62 -2.63 -3.39
CA GLU A 208 -14.77 -3.12 -4.75
C GLU A 208 -14.20 -4.54 -4.88
N ASP A 209 -12.97 -4.75 -4.42
CA ASP A 209 -12.29 -6.03 -4.58
C ASP A 209 -12.86 -7.12 -3.69
N ILE A 210 -13.12 -6.85 -2.40
CA ILE A 210 -13.71 -7.82 -1.47
C ILE A 210 -15.13 -8.20 -1.91
N ALA A 211 -15.94 -7.22 -2.34
CA ALA A 211 -17.28 -7.48 -2.87
C ALA A 211 -17.24 -8.40 -4.09
N SER A 212 -16.38 -8.09 -5.05
CA SER A 212 -16.19 -8.88 -6.27
C SER A 212 -15.71 -10.29 -5.95
N GLN A 213 -14.79 -10.44 -4.99
CA GLN A 213 -14.30 -11.77 -4.59
C GLN A 213 -15.36 -12.58 -3.85
N CYS A 214 -16.08 -11.99 -2.90
CA CYS A 214 -17.17 -12.70 -2.22
C CYS A 214 -18.22 -13.17 -3.22
N TRP A 215 -18.55 -12.37 -4.24
CA TRP A 215 -19.44 -12.78 -5.32
C TRP A 215 -18.87 -13.95 -6.14
N LYS A 216 -17.60 -13.85 -6.55
CA LYS A 216 -16.89 -14.90 -7.30
C LYS A 216 -16.91 -16.25 -6.57
N TYR A 217 -16.82 -16.24 -5.25
CA TYR A 217 -16.80 -17.43 -4.41
C TYR A 217 -18.19 -17.81 -3.85
N GLY A 218 -19.27 -17.21 -4.39
CA GLY A 218 -20.64 -17.69 -4.22
C GLY A 218 -21.36 -17.13 -3.00
N CYS A 219 -21.11 -15.88 -2.59
CA CYS A 219 -22.02 -15.22 -1.64
C CYS A 219 -23.41 -15.06 -2.28
N LYS A 220 -24.45 -15.04 -1.45
CA LYS A 220 -25.84 -14.97 -1.91
C LYS A 220 -26.22 -13.59 -2.41
N SER A 221 -25.85 -12.54 -1.67
CA SER A 221 -26.02 -11.15 -2.06
C SER A 221 -24.97 -10.24 -1.44
N VAL A 222 -24.76 -9.06 -2.05
CA VAL A 222 -23.87 -8.01 -1.53
C VAL A 222 -24.63 -6.70 -1.48
N THR A 223 -24.68 -6.07 -0.31
CA THR A 223 -25.13 -4.70 -0.13
C THR A 223 -23.90 -3.82 0.15
N ILE A 224 -23.67 -2.78 -0.66
CA ILE A 224 -22.58 -1.81 -0.47
C ILE A 224 -23.16 -0.55 0.16
N SER A 225 -22.69 -0.19 1.36
CA SER A 225 -23.07 1.05 2.03
C SER A 225 -22.04 2.14 1.77
N TYR A 226 -22.48 3.29 1.27
CA TYR A 226 -21.65 4.41 0.87
C TYR A 226 -21.89 5.68 1.71
N ARG A 227 -20.87 6.53 1.82
CA ARG A 227 -20.94 7.85 2.48
C ARG A 227 -21.25 8.99 1.51
N SER A 228 -20.61 9.01 0.35
CA SER A 228 -20.61 10.15 -0.59
C SER A 228 -21.32 9.87 -1.91
N GLY A 229 -22.20 8.85 -1.96
CA GLY A 229 -22.93 8.44 -3.15
C GLY A 229 -22.58 7.03 -3.63
N PRO A 230 -23.42 6.40 -4.46
CA PRO A 230 -23.19 5.07 -5.00
C PRO A 230 -22.00 5.07 -5.96
N THR A 231 -21.43 3.90 -6.20
CA THR A 231 -20.51 3.69 -7.33
C THR A 231 -21.32 3.62 -8.62
N HIS A 232 -20.71 3.99 -9.74
CA HIS A 232 -21.34 3.94 -11.07
C HIS A 232 -21.01 2.65 -11.82
N PHE A 233 -20.50 1.61 -11.13
CA PHE A 233 -20.17 0.33 -11.73
C PHE A 233 -21.43 -0.49 -12.07
N HIS A 234 -21.34 -1.27 -13.11
CA HIS A 234 -22.36 -2.26 -13.48
C HIS A 234 -22.18 -3.54 -12.65
N TRP A 235 -22.72 -3.52 -11.45
CA TRP A 235 -22.68 -4.66 -10.54
C TRP A 235 -23.65 -5.77 -11.00
N PRO A 236 -23.39 -7.05 -10.64
CA PRO A 236 -24.36 -8.14 -10.84
C PRO A 236 -25.70 -7.91 -10.16
N ASP A 237 -26.77 -8.58 -10.61
CA ASP A 237 -28.16 -8.38 -10.15
C ASP A 237 -28.37 -8.61 -8.64
N ASN A 238 -27.51 -9.42 -8.00
CA ASN A 238 -27.56 -9.68 -6.56
C ASN A 238 -26.77 -8.66 -5.71
N PHE A 239 -26.36 -7.55 -6.32
CA PHE A 239 -25.79 -6.41 -5.62
C PHE A 239 -26.83 -5.32 -5.40
N SER A 240 -26.70 -4.60 -4.30
CA SER A 240 -27.47 -3.37 -4.03
C SER A 240 -26.56 -2.32 -3.39
N GLN A 241 -26.91 -1.05 -3.56
CA GLN A 241 -26.19 0.06 -2.95
C GLN A 241 -27.14 0.87 -2.07
N VAL A 242 -26.69 1.22 -0.87
CA VAL A 242 -27.46 1.95 0.16
C VAL A 242 -26.60 3.03 0.79
N PRO A 243 -27.19 4.11 1.34
CA PRO A 243 -26.40 5.11 2.05
C PRO A 243 -25.86 4.58 3.39
N LEU A 244 -25.35 5.47 4.24
CA LEU A 244 -24.76 5.13 5.53
C LEU A 244 -25.73 4.37 6.44
N ILE A 245 -25.14 3.51 7.29
CA ILE A 245 -25.81 2.88 8.42
C ILE A 245 -26.28 3.97 9.39
N ASP A 246 -27.56 3.93 9.76
CA ASP A 246 -28.13 4.73 10.85
C ASP A 246 -27.96 4.00 12.19
N HIS A 247 -28.51 2.78 12.29
CA HIS A 247 -28.33 1.93 13.46
C HIS A 247 -28.53 0.45 13.13
N ILE A 248 -28.17 -0.42 14.07
CA ILE A 248 -28.32 -1.88 13.97
C ILE A 248 -29.18 -2.38 15.14
N GLU A 249 -30.21 -3.16 14.81
CA GLU A 249 -31.08 -3.84 15.78
C GLU A 249 -30.68 -5.30 16.02
N GLU A 250 -31.17 -5.87 17.09
CA GLU A 250 -31.12 -7.32 17.30
C GLU A 250 -31.76 -8.08 16.13
N GLY A 251 -31.26 -9.28 15.82
CA GLY A 251 -31.74 -10.06 14.69
C GLY A 251 -31.08 -9.67 13.35
N ASN A 252 -29.91 -9.06 13.39
CA ASN A 252 -29.09 -8.75 12.20
C ASN A 252 -29.75 -7.78 11.22
N LYS A 253 -30.69 -6.96 11.70
CA LYS A 253 -31.38 -5.97 10.90
C LYS A 253 -30.63 -4.64 10.96
N VAL A 254 -30.20 -4.17 9.81
CA VAL A 254 -29.46 -2.92 9.63
C VAL A 254 -30.38 -1.87 9.02
N HIS A 255 -30.44 -0.70 9.64
CA HIS A 255 -31.19 0.47 9.18
C HIS A 255 -30.25 1.49 8.56
N PHE A 256 -30.67 2.11 7.47
CA PHE A 256 -29.88 3.10 6.74
C PHE A 256 -30.56 4.48 6.82
N ILE A 257 -29.77 5.55 6.62
CA ILE A 257 -30.24 6.94 6.78
C ILE A 257 -31.36 7.35 5.82
N ASP A 258 -31.60 6.57 4.74
CA ASP A 258 -32.73 6.76 3.81
C ASP A 258 -34.01 6.04 4.28
N GLY A 259 -34.00 5.41 5.45
CA GLY A 259 -35.12 4.63 6.01
C GLY A 259 -35.21 3.20 5.47
N SER A 260 -34.36 2.81 4.53
CA SER A 260 -34.31 1.41 4.06
C SER A 260 -33.69 0.49 5.11
N THR A 261 -33.99 -0.82 5.00
CA THR A 261 -33.47 -1.83 5.92
C THR A 261 -32.97 -3.06 5.19
N ARG A 262 -32.01 -3.77 5.77
CA ARG A 262 -31.53 -5.08 5.29
C ARG A 262 -31.33 -6.01 6.49
N VAL A 263 -31.56 -7.29 6.28
CA VAL A 263 -31.12 -8.36 7.18
C VAL A 263 -29.91 -9.01 6.50
N VAL A 264 -28.78 -9.06 7.20
CA VAL A 264 -27.52 -9.55 6.63
C VAL A 264 -26.84 -10.53 7.58
N ASP A 265 -26.02 -11.45 7.04
CA ASP A 265 -25.32 -12.46 7.82
C ASP A 265 -23.95 -11.97 8.31
N ALA A 266 -23.36 -11.02 7.58
CA ALA A 266 -22.05 -10.48 7.93
C ALA A 266 -21.89 -9.02 7.50
N ILE A 267 -21.03 -8.29 8.23
CA ILE A 267 -20.63 -6.91 7.95
C ILE A 267 -19.12 -6.86 7.79
N ILE A 268 -18.65 -6.35 6.64
CA ILE A 268 -17.22 -6.11 6.37
C ILE A 268 -17.01 -4.61 6.27
N LEU A 269 -16.22 -4.07 7.20
CA LEU A 269 -15.89 -2.65 7.25
C LEU A 269 -14.69 -2.36 6.33
N CYS A 270 -14.95 -1.82 5.16
CA CYS A 270 -13.94 -1.31 4.22
C CYS A 270 -13.76 0.20 4.41
N THR A 271 -13.51 0.60 5.65
CA THR A 271 -13.58 2.00 6.11
C THR A 271 -12.21 2.69 6.19
N GLY A 272 -11.19 2.06 5.61
CA GLY A 272 -9.85 2.61 5.48
C GLY A 272 -8.96 2.39 6.70
N TYR A 273 -7.82 3.08 6.70
CA TYR A 273 -6.74 2.87 7.67
C TYR A 273 -6.25 4.18 8.23
N LEU A 274 -5.60 4.11 9.40
CA LEU A 274 -5.00 5.23 10.11
C LEU A 274 -3.48 5.20 9.96
N HIS A 275 -2.86 6.36 9.81
CA HIS A 275 -1.41 6.50 10.01
C HIS A 275 -1.10 6.25 11.49
N HIS A 276 -0.26 5.27 11.79
CA HIS A 276 0.01 4.84 13.16
C HIS A 276 1.50 4.53 13.37
N PHE A 277 2.16 5.35 14.19
CA PHE A 277 3.59 5.25 14.48
C PHE A 277 3.79 5.20 15.99
N PRO A 278 3.50 4.08 16.68
CA PRO A 278 3.52 4.00 18.14
C PRO A 278 4.92 4.14 18.74
N PHE A 279 5.97 3.98 17.93
CA PHE A 279 7.37 4.09 18.31
C PHE A 279 7.95 5.50 18.17
N LEU A 280 7.17 6.46 17.65
CA LEU A 280 7.61 7.84 17.45
C LEU A 280 7.01 8.75 18.52
N PRO A 281 7.79 9.71 19.07
CA PRO A 281 7.27 10.80 19.86
C PRO A 281 6.45 11.77 18.98
N ASP A 282 5.66 12.62 19.63
CA ASP A 282 4.68 13.46 18.93
C ASP A 282 5.29 14.53 18.01
N ASP A 283 6.51 14.95 18.26
CA ASP A 283 7.26 15.92 17.45
C ASP A 283 7.89 15.30 16.19
N LEU A 284 8.00 13.98 16.13
CA LEU A 284 8.48 13.24 14.97
C LEU A 284 7.36 12.52 14.19
N LYS A 285 6.15 12.52 14.72
CA LYS A 285 5.03 11.70 14.23
C LYS A 285 4.22 12.42 13.16
N LEU A 286 4.13 11.83 11.97
CA LEU A 286 3.19 12.24 10.94
C LEU A 286 1.74 12.06 11.42
N LYS A 287 0.96 13.15 11.43
CA LYS A 287 -0.42 13.22 11.94
C LYS A 287 -1.45 13.49 10.84
N THR A 288 -1.22 12.98 9.66
CA THR A 288 -2.15 13.11 8.54
C THR A 288 -3.05 11.89 8.42
N ASN A 289 -4.24 12.08 7.83
CA ASN A 289 -5.03 10.98 7.33
C ASN A 289 -4.49 10.52 5.97
N ASN A 290 -4.99 9.38 5.45
CA ASN A 290 -4.71 8.96 4.09
C ASN A 290 -5.13 10.05 3.10
N CYS A 291 -4.20 10.59 2.33
CA CYS A 291 -4.38 11.69 1.37
C CYS A 291 -3.28 11.66 0.32
N LEU A 292 -3.52 12.33 -0.82
CA LEU A 292 -2.52 12.40 -1.89
C LEU A 292 -1.30 13.24 -1.50
N TRP A 293 -1.52 14.30 -0.68
CA TRP A 293 -0.44 15.15 -0.20
C TRP A 293 -0.41 15.28 1.33
N PRO A 294 0.47 14.52 2.02
CA PRO A 294 0.62 14.61 3.47
C PRO A 294 1.36 15.89 3.87
N LEU A 295 0.66 16.84 4.50
CA LEU A 295 1.28 18.03 5.07
C LEU A 295 2.35 17.66 6.11
N GLY A 296 3.43 18.43 6.13
CA GLY A 296 4.58 18.20 7.01
C GLY A 296 5.71 17.41 6.33
N LEU A 297 5.49 16.85 5.14
CA LEU A 297 6.51 16.17 4.35
C LEU A 297 6.90 16.98 3.11
N TYR A 298 8.04 17.69 3.17
CA TYR A 298 8.59 18.33 1.98
C TYR A 298 8.92 17.28 0.92
N LYS A 299 8.55 17.55 -0.33
CA LYS A 299 8.65 16.56 -1.42
C LYS A 299 7.98 15.22 -1.06
N GLY A 300 6.96 15.26 -0.21
CA GLY A 300 6.23 14.07 0.22
C GLY A 300 7.03 13.06 1.06
N VAL A 301 8.29 13.36 1.41
CA VAL A 301 9.19 12.42 2.10
C VAL A 301 9.98 13.02 3.26
N VAL A 302 10.39 14.29 3.23
CA VAL A 302 11.25 14.91 4.26
C VAL A 302 10.42 15.50 5.36
N TRP A 303 10.62 15.07 6.61
CA TRP A 303 9.96 15.69 7.78
C TRP A 303 10.47 17.12 7.97
N VAL A 304 9.61 18.11 7.76
CA VAL A 304 10.01 19.54 7.74
C VAL A 304 10.59 20.03 9.08
N ASP A 305 10.09 19.49 10.20
CA ASP A 305 10.56 19.88 11.54
C ASP A 305 11.88 19.21 11.94
N ASN A 306 12.27 18.12 11.27
CA ASN A 306 13.57 17.49 11.41
C ASN A 306 13.99 16.82 10.08
N PRO A 307 14.78 17.50 9.23
CA PRO A 307 15.12 17.01 7.89
C PRO A 307 16.12 15.84 7.85
N LYS A 308 16.45 15.25 9.01
CA LYS A 308 17.14 13.96 9.14
C LYS A 308 16.18 12.79 9.28
N MET A 309 14.87 13.06 9.32
CA MET A 309 13.82 12.05 9.36
C MET A 309 13.01 12.08 8.07
N PHE A 310 12.75 10.88 7.55
CA PHE A 310 12.05 10.69 6.29
C PHE A 310 10.91 9.70 6.43
N TYR A 311 9.92 9.84 5.56
CA TYR A 311 8.80 8.91 5.39
C TYR A 311 8.69 8.51 3.93
N ILE A 312 8.54 7.22 3.64
CA ILE A 312 8.36 6.71 2.27
C ILE A 312 7.04 5.96 2.17
N GLY A 313 6.27 6.26 1.12
CA GLY A 313 5.02 5.58 0.80
C GLY A 313 3.86 5.95 1.72
N MET A 314 3.75 7.22 2.13
CA MET A 314 2.69 7.70 3.03
C MET A 314 1.52 8.35 2.29
N GLN A 315 1.58 8.49 0.97
CA GLN A 315 0.51 9.03 0.15
C GLN A 315 -0.57 7.99 -0.12
N ASP A 316 -1.83 8.41 -0.23
CA ASP A 316 -2.84 7.66 -0.97
C ASP A 316 -2.44 7.59 -2.44
N GLN A 317 -2.67 6.45 -3.14
CA GLN A 317 -1.85 6.20 -4.31
C GLN A 317 -2.56 5.48 -5.46
N PHE A 318 -2.37 6.03 -6.66
CA PHE A 318 -2.35 5.31 -7.92
C PHE A 318 -0.96 4.71 -8.16
N TYR A 319 0.07 5.55 -8.17
CA TYR A 319 1.46 5.10 -8.23
C TYR A 319 1.89 4.42 -6.93
N THR A 320 2.64 3.31 -7.02
CA THR A 320 3.13 2.54 -5.88
C THR A 320 4.63 2.29 -5.97
N PHE A 321 5.07 1.16 -6.51
CA PHE A 321 6.48 0.74 -6.44
C PHE A 321 7.44 1.70 -7.13
N ASN A 322 7.10 2.20 -8.30
CA ASN A 322 7.89 3.20 -9.02
C ASN A 322 7.94 4.55 -8.30
N MET A 323 6.86 4.97 -7.63
CA MET A 323 6.87 6.15 -6.78
C MET A 323 7.72 5.93 -5.52
N PHE A 324 7.63 4.76 -4.87
CA PHE A 324 8.47 4.45 -3.71
C PHE A 324 9.96 4.44 -4.07
N ASP A 325 10.30 3.95 -5.26
CA ASP A 325 11.65 4.03 -5.77
C ASP A 325 12.11 5.47 -5.97
N ALA A 326 11.32 6.30 -6.66
CA ALA A 326 11.64 7.71 -6.85
C ALA A 326 11.85 8.43 -5.50
N GLN A 327 11.01 8.13 -4.50
CA GLN A 327 11.16 8.60 -3.13
C GLN A 327 12.45 8.10 -2.48
N GLY A 328 12.76 6.80 -2.60
CA GLY A 328 13.96 6.19 -2.04
C GLY A 328 15.24 6.76 -2.62
N TRP A 329 15.28 6.99 -3.94
CA TRP A 329 16.42 7.64 -4.61
C TRP A 329 16.59 9.10 -4.16
N TYR A 330 15.49 9.84 -4.04
CA TYR A 330 15.52 11.22 -3.58
C TYR A 330 16.04 11.32 -2.14
N VAL A 331 15.55 10.48 -1.24
CA VAL A 331 16.01 10.40 0.16
C VAL A 331 17.47 9.97 0.24
N ARG A 332 17.90 8.98 -0.56
CA ARG A 332 19.31 8.59 -0.66
C ARG A 332 20.20 9.77 -1.02
N ASP A 333 19.82 10.55 -2.02
CA ASP A 333 20.65 11.64 -2.53
C ASP A 333 20.72 12.82 -1.56
N ILE A 334 19.69 13.05 -0.73
CA ILE A 334 19.74 13.98 0.40
C ILE A 334 20.77 13.46 1.45
N ILE A 335 20.62 12.22 1.89
CA ILE A 335 21.47 11.60 2.91
C ILE A 335 22.94 11.60 2.46
N MET A 336 23.19 11.39 1.19
CA MET A 336 24.53 11.38 0.60
C MET A 336 25.06 12.78 0.23
N GLY A 337 24.30 13.84 0.50
CA GLY A 337 24.69 15.23 0.27
C GLY A 337 24.72 15.66 -1.21
N LYS A 338 24.10 14.90 -2.10
CA LYS A 338 23.95 15.25 -3.53
C LYS A 338 22.83 16.28 -3.75
N ILE A 339 21.79 16.22 -2.93
CA ILE A 339 20.66 17.16 -2.94
C ILE A 339 20.71 18.01 -1.67
N ALA A 340 20.83 19.32 -1.81
CA ALA A 340 20.73 20.27 -0.72
C ALA A 340 19.25 20.62 -0.46
N LEU A 341 18.84 20.55 0.80
CA LEU A 341 17.50 20.96 1.20
C LEU A 341 17.39 22.49 1.28
N PRO A 342 16.26 23.08 0.87
CA PRO A 342 16.00 24.50 1.06
C PRO A 342 15.71 24.82 2.53
N GLY A 343 15.56 26.11 2.86
CA GLY A 343 15.16 26.54 4.19
C GLY A 343 13.75 26.04 4.56
N LYS A 344 13.47 26.00 5.88
CA LYS A 344 12.19 25.52 6.40
C LYS A 344 10.99 26.26 5.79
N ASP A 345 11.07 27.58 5.65
CA ASP A 345 9.97 28.38 5.11
C ASP A 345 9.67 28.04 3.66
N ASP A 346 10.71 27.79 2.85
CA ASP A 346 10.55 27.34 1.45
C ASP A 346 9.93 25.93 1.38
N MET A 347 10.33 25.01 2.28
CA MET A 347 9.73 23.69 2.38
C MET A 347 8.24 23.77 2.74
N LEU A 348 7.87 24.63 3.68
CA LEU A 348 6.47 24.85 4.07
C LEU A 348 5.65 25.46 2.94
N LYS A 349 6.21 26.43 2.22
CA LYS A 349 5.56 27.03 1.06
C LYS A 349 5.30 26.00 -0.03
N TYR A 350 6.31 25.20 -0.37
CA TYR A 350 6.20 24.12 -1.34
C TYR A 350 5.06 23.14 -0.96
N ASN A 351 5.02 22.73 0.31
CA ASN A 351 3.96 21.84 0.80
C ASN A 351 2.57 22.46 0.66
N GLN A 352 2.44 23.76 0.96
CA GLN A 352 1.16 24.46 0.83
C GLN A 352 0.72 24.57 -0.64
N ASP A 353 1.66 24.81 -1.56
CA ASP A 353 1.37 24.89 -2.99
C ASP A 353 0.83 23.54 -3.53
N TRP A 354 1.44 22.41 -3.14
CA TRP A 354 0.95 21.09 -3.49
C TRP A 354 -0.40 20.77 -2.84
N LYS A 355 -0.59 21.17 -1.58
CA LYS A 355 -1.89 20.99 -0.90
C LYS A 355 -3.01 21.79 -1.55
N ASN A 356 -2.70 23.00 -2.04
CA ASN A 356 -3.63 23.82 -2.79
C ASN A 356 -3.98 23.20 -4.16
N ARG A 357 -3.03 22.48 -4.79
CA ARG A 357 -3.31 21.69 -6.01
C ARG A 357 -4.23 20.52 -5.70
N GLU A 358 -3.93 19.73 -4.65
CA GLU A 358 -4.77 18.62 -4.21
C GLU A 358 -6.22 19.06 -3.96
N GLY A 359 -6.42 20.22 -3.34
CA GLY A 359 -7.75 20.76 -3.05
C GLY A 359 -8.58 21.16 -4.29
N LYS A 360 -7.99 21.10 -5.49
CA LYS A 360 -8.66 21.40 -6.77
C LYS A 360 -8.94 20.16 -7.62
N LEU A 361 -8.54 18.97 -7.13
CA LEU A 361 -8.75 17.72 -7.86
C LEU A 361 -10.22 17.32 -7.74
N GLU A 362 -10.86 17.02 -8.86
CA GLU A 362 -12.28 16.66 -8.91
C GLU A 362 -12.50 15.24 -9.43
N THR A 363 -11.56 14.73 -10.26
CA THR A 363 -11.69 13.46 -10.95
C THR A 363 -10.51 12.50 -10.66
N ASP A 364 -10.69 11.23 -10.94
CA ASP A 364 -9.60 10.23 -10.87
C ASP A 364 -8.47 10.60 -11.86
N GLU A 365 -8.82 11.15 -13.03
CA GLU A 365 -7.84 11.69 -13.98
C GLU A 365 -6.96 12.76 -13.33
N ASP A 366 -7.56 13.76 -12.66
CA ASP A 366 -6.79 14.80 -11.97
C ASP A 366 -5.84 14.21 -10.92
N MET A 367 -6.30 13.20 -10.19
CA MET A 367 -5.48 12.53 -9.15
C MET A 367 -4.33 11.73 -9.77
N ILE A 368 -4.56 11.04 -10.88
CA ILE A 368 -3.53 10.29 -11.63
C ILE A 368 -2.45 11.24 -12.12
N TRP A 369 -2.84 12.35 -12.78
CA TRP A 369 -1.90 13.34 -13.27
C TRP A 369 -1.15 14.04 -12.12
N PHE A 370 -1.82 14.33 -11.02
CA PHE A 370 -1.19 14.91 -9.82
C PHE A 370 -0.06 14.04 -9.29
N GLN A 371 -0.28 12.71 -9.16
CA GLN A 371 0.76 11.79 -8.70
C GLN A 371 1.82 11.51 -9.77
N GLY A 372 1.44 11.52 -11.04
CA GLY A 372 2.39 11.44 -12.15
C GLY A 372 3.37 12.62 -12.14
N ASP A 373 2.87 13.85 -11.99
CA ASP A 373 3.71 15.05 -11.87
C ASP A 373 4.66 14.98 -10.68
N TYR A 374 4.15 14.51 -9.53
CA TYR A 374 4.96 14.32 -8.33
C TYR A 374 6.07 13.29 -8.54
N THR A 375 5.75 12.13 -9.09
CA THR A 375 6.72 11.06 -9.37
C THR A 375 7.78 11.52 -10.36
N LYS A 376 7.36 12.25 -11.40
CA LYS A 376 8.24 12.85 -12.41
C LYS A 376 9.23 13.83 -11.77
N GLU A 377 8.75 14.70 -10.88
CA GLU A 377 9.59 15.69 -10.20
C GLU A 377 10.71 15.03 -9.36
N LEU A 378 10.42 13.93 -8.66
CA LEU A 378 11.43 13.17 -7.91
C LEU A 378 12.39 12.42 -8.82
N MET A 379 11.88 11.82 -9.88
CA MET A 379 12.67 11.08 -10.86
C MET A 379 13.67 12.00 -11.58
N GLU A 380 13.25 13.18 -12.00
CA GLU A 380 14.11 14.17 -12.67
C GLU A 380 15.20 14.76 -11.75
N ALA A 381 15.01 14.68 -10.44
CA ALA A 381 15.97 15.18 -9.46
C ALA A 381 17.09 14.20 -9.12
N THR A 382 17.05 12.96 -9.61
CA THR A 382 17.94 11.87 -9.21
C THR A 382 18.46 11.08 -10.43
N ASP A 383 19.29 10.05 -10.18
CA ASP A 383 19.72 9.08 -11.19
C ASP A 383 18.80 7.83 -11.25
N TYR A 384 17.58 7.91 -10.74
CA TYR A 384 16.60 6.84 -10.92
C TYR A 384 16.30 6.69 -12.42
N PRO A 385 16.25 5.46 -12.96
CA PRO A 385 15.97 5.27 -14.38
C PRO A 385 14.64 5.92 -14.80
N THR A 386 14.70 6.74 -15.83
CA THR A 386 13.53 7.46 -16.34
C THR A 386 12.59 6.54 -17.10
N PHE A 387 11.31 6.78 -16.99
CA PHE A 387 10.26 6.12 -17.76
C PHE A 387 9.18 7.13 -18.17
N ASP A 388 8.35 6.75 -19.12
CA ASP A 388 7.31 7.61 -19.66
C ASP A 388 6.11 7.73 -18.69
N ILE A 389 6.11 8.79 -17.87
CA ILE A 389 5.05 9.11 -16.92
C ILE A 389 3.69 9.32 -17.62
N GLU A 390 3.69 9.95 -18.81
CA GLU A 390 2.46 10.19 -19.57
C GLU A 390 1.85 8.85 -20.02
N ALA A 391 2.69 7.91 -20.46
CA ALA A 391 2.22 6.58 -20.83
C ALA A 391 1.65 5.81 -19.63
N VAL A 392 2.28 5.92 -18.43
CA VAL A 392 1.74 5.34 -17.19
C VAL A 392 0.40 5.97 -16.83
N ASN A 393 0.26 7.30 -16.88
CA ASN A 393 -0.99 8.00 -16.61
C ASN A 393 -2.10 7.51 -17.55
N LYS A 394 -1.82 7.42 -18.86
CA LYS A 394 -2.77 6.91 -19.86
C LYS A 394 -3.19 5.47 -19.57
N THR A 395 -2.26 4.62 -19.14
CA THR A 395 -2.58 3.23 -18.77
C THR A 395 -3.47 3.17 -17.53
N PHE A 396 -3.25 4.03 -16.52
CA PHE A 396 -4.16 4.15 -15.38
C PHE A 396 -5.56 4.62 -15.81
N MET A 397 -5.66 5.59 -16.73
CA MET A 397 -6.94 6.06 -17.27
C MET A 397 -7.68 4.94 -18.02
N GLU A 398 -6.97 4.19 -18.86
CA GLU A 398 -7.53 3.05 -19.58
C GLU A 398 -8.02 1.96 -18.60
N TRP A 399 -7.26 1.71 -17.55
CA TRP A 399 -7.66 0.78 -16.47
C TRP A 399 -8.94 1.25 -15.75
N GLU A 400 -9.04 2.52 -15.38
CA GLU A 400 -10.24 3.06 -14.74
C GLU A 400 -11.46 2.94 -15.66
N HIS A 401 -11.30 3.22 -16.95
CA HIS A 401 -12.38 3.05 -17.92
C HIS A 401 -12.82 1.59 -18.00
N HIS A 402 -11.90 0.64 -18.15
CA HIS A 402 -12.24 -0.79 -18.19
C HIS A 402 -12.92 -1.27 -16.90
N LYS A 403 -12.48 -0.78 -15.74
CA LYS A 403 -13.10 -1.08 -14.45
C LYS A 403 -14.52 -0.53 -14.37
N HIS A 404 -14.73 0.67 -14.91
CA HIS A 404 -16.03 1.33 -14.96
C HIS A 404 -17.01 0.57 -15.87
N ASP A 405 -16.52 0.11 -17.03
CA ASP A 405 -17.32 -0.62 -18.01
C ASP A 405 -17.70 -2.04 -17.54
N ASP A 406 -16.75 -2.74 -16.89
CA ASP A 406 -16.97 -4.11 -16.40
C ASP A 406 -16.15 -4.38 -15.14
N ILE A 407 -16.70 -4.04 -13.98
CA ILE A 407 -16.04 -4.24 -12.66
C ILE A 407 -15.73 -5.73 -12.39
N MET A 408 -16.47 -6.66 -12.98
CA MET A 408 -16.27 -8.09 -12.77
C MET A 408 -15.30 -8.72 -13.79
N GLY A 409 -15.07 -8.07 -14.92
CA GLY A 409 -14.26 -8.61 -16.01
C GLY A 409 -13.04 -7.79 -16.40
N TYR A 410 -12.81 -6.60 -15.81
CA TYR A 410 -11.71 -5.73 -16.21
C TYR A 410 -10.32 -6.39 -16.09
N ARG A 411 -10.16 -7.36 -15.18
CA ARG A 411 -8.91 -8.13 -15.02
C ARG A 411 -8.59 -9.07 -16.20
N ASN A 412 -9.47 -9.18 -17.18
CA ASN A 412 -9.21 -9.94 -18.42
C ASN A 412 -8.51 -9.08 -19.50
N ASN A 413 -8.34 -7.78 -19.27
CA ASN A 413 -7.66 -6.88 -20.18
C ASN A 413 -6.14 -7.03 -20.09
N SER A 414 -5.48 -6.65 -21.18
CA SER A 414 -4.02 -6.70 -21.33
C SER A 414 -3.50 -5.32 -21.66
N TYR A 415 -2.38 -4.95 -21.04
CA TYR A 415 -1.74 -3.66 -21.27
C TYR A 415 -0.34 -3.83 -21.82
N LYS A 416 0.23 -2.75 -22.32
CA LYS A 416 1.59 -2.69 -22.83
C LYS A 416 2.54 -2.23 -21.72
N SER A 417 3.61 -3.00 -21.47
CA SER A 417 4.68 -2.56 -20.55
C SER A 417 5.28 -1.25 -21.02
N ILE A 418 5.36 -0.28 -20.14
CA ILE A 418 6.00 1.00 -20.38
C ILE A 418 7.53 0.82 -20.50
N MET A 419 8.09 -0.15 -19.80
CA MET A 419 9.53 -0.40 -19.73
C MET A 419 10.03 -1.21 -20.92
N THR A 420 9.32 -2.29 -21.30
CA THR A 420 9.79 -3.20 -22.37
C THR A 420 9.10 -2.96 -23.71
N GLY A 421 7.92 -2.32 -23.72
CA GLY A 421 7.12 -2.12 -24.92
C GLY A 421 6.32 -3.35 -25.36
N ASN A 422 6.42 -4.48 -24.63
CA ASN A 422 5.70 -5.71 -24.96
C ASN A 422 4.26 -5.68 -24.40
N VAL A 423 3.33 -6.23 -25.14
CA VAL A 423 1.93 -6.37 -24.68
C VAL A 423 1.82 -7.65 -23.85
N ALA A 424 1.21 -7.51 -22.67
CA ALA A 424 0.93 -8.64 -21.80
C ALA A 424 0.00 -9.67 -22.51
N PRO A 425 0.26 -10.99 -22.39
CA PRO A 425 -0.69 -11.99 -22.84
C PRO A 425 -1.96 -11.90 -22.00
N LYS A 426 -3.11 -12.32 -22.58
CA LYS A 426 -4.30 -12.58 -21.77
C LYS A 426 -4.06 -13.79 -20.89
N HIS A 427 -4.57 -13.75 -19.65
CA HIS A 427 -4.55 -14.93 -18.80
C HIS A 427 -5.42 -16.04 -19.45
N HIS A 428 -4.96 -17.28 -19.37
CA HIS A 428 -5.62 -18.43 -20.03
C HIS A 428 -7.05 -18.71 -19.51
N THR A 429 -7.37 -18.26 -18.29
CA THR A 429 -8.68 -18.40 -17.67
C THR A 429 -9.18 -17.01 -17.25
N PRO A 430 -10.42 -16.61 -17.61
CA PRO A 430 -10.99 -15.35 -17.13
C PRO A 430 -10.95 -15.26 -15.59
N TRP A 431 -10.68 -14.07 -15.05
CA TRP A 431 -10.52 -13.88 -13.60
C TRP A 431 -11.66 -14.48 -12.77
N LYS A 432 -12.91 -14.29 -13.21
CA LYS A 432 -14.09 -14.83 -12.51
C LYS A 432 -14.11 -16.35 -12.36
N ASP A 433 -13.46 -17.06 -13.29
CA ASP A 433 -13.42 -18.52 -13.36
C ASP A 433 -12.08 -19.10 -12.86
N ALA A 434 -11.07 -18.23 -12.64
CA ALA A 434 -9.74 -18.60 -12.16
C ALA A 434 -9.73 -18.79 -10.64
N LEU A 435 -10.04 -20.00 -10.18
CA LEU A 435 -10.13 -20.33 -8.75
C LEU A 435 -8.80 -20.73 -8.12
N ASP A 436 -7.81 -21.09 -8.91
CA ASP A 436 -6.43 -21.36 -8.46
C ASP A 436 -5.58 -20.11 -8.64
N ASP A 437 -5.20 -19.49 -7.51
CA ASP A 437 -4.39 -18.28 -7.42
C ASP A 437 -2.89 -18.57 -7.18
N SER A 438 -2.47 -19.83 -7.34
CA SER A 438 -1.07 -20.20 -7.21
C SER A 438 -0.22 -19.61 -8.32
N MET A 439 1.03 -19.30 -8.00
CA MET A 439 2.00 -18.81 -8.99
C MET A 439 2.18 -19.81 -10.14
N GLU A 440 2.18 -21.11 -9.83
CA GLU A 440 2.31 -22.17 -10.84
C GLU A 440 1.13 -22.15 -11.82
N ALA A 441 -0.09 -22.09 -11.34
CA ALA A 441 -1.28 -22.02 -12.18
C ALA A 441 -1.28 -20.75 -13.03
N TYR A 442 -0.99 -19.60 -12.43
CA TYR A 442 -0.98 -18.32 -13.13
C TYR A 442 0.09 -18.23 -14.23
N LEU A 443 1.27 -18.80 -14.01
CA LEU A 443 2.38 -18.76 -14.97
C LEU A 443 2.31 -19.85 -16.05
N LYS A 444 1.33 -20.77 -16.00
CA LYS A 444 1.07 -21.72 -17.10
C LYS A 444 0.73 -20.93 -18.37
N ASN A 445 1.27 -21.39 -19.48
CA ASN A 445 1.00 -20.82 -20.81
C ASN A 445 -0.28 -21.42 -21.38
#